data_115089986163db40b1b563ab6626edbc
#
_entry.id   115089986163db40b1b563ab6626edbc
#
_cell.length_a   1.000
_cell.length_b   1.000
_cell.length_c   1.000
_cell.angle_alpha   90.00
_cell.angle_beta   90.00
_cell.angle_gamma   90.00
#
_symmetry.space_group_name_H-M   'P 1'
#
loop_
_entity.id
_entity.type
_entity.pdbx_description
1 polymer ?
#
loop_
_entity_poly.entity_id
_entity_poly.type
_entity_poly.pdbx_seq_one_letter_code
_entity_poly.pdbx_strand_id
1 'polypeptide(L)'
;MLETKDLNLFLGNKHVLKNISLSIPVRGEIIGIMGPNGAGKSSLIKSLIGEFNATGTKLLHNKPIQQQLQHITYIPQKAHIDLDFPISVEQVILSGCYKEIGWFRRPNKSARDKLKQLLSDLKLESLRHRQISELSGGQLQRVLVARALMSESEVYFLDEPFVGIDFSSEKLIMTKIENLKQQGKLILIIHHDLSKAKQYFDRIILLNQTLRYFGDSEEAMSVTRLNETFMSSTDCSDPSQRSNITC
;
A
#
# COMPACT_ATOMS: atom_id res chain seq x y z
N MET A 1 -7.61 14.34 -8.13
CA MET A 1 -6.27 14.03 -8.62
C MET A 1 -5.33 13.94 -7.44
N LEU A 2 -4.46 12.92 -7.38
CA LEU A 2 -3.36 12.78 -6.43
C LEU A 2 -2.06 13.24 -7.10
N GLU A 3 -1.36 14.20 -6.52
CA GLU A 3 -0.20 14.84 -7.14
C GLU A 3 0.97 14.96 -6.17
N THR A 4 2.17 14.71 -6.69
CA THR A 4 3.43 15.10 -6.04
C THR A 4 4.26 15.93 -7.00
N LYS A 5 4.97 16.92 -6.48
CA LYS A 5 5.93 17.70 -7.25
C LYS A 5 7.20 17.88 -6.42
N ASP A 6 8.32 17.47 -7.01
CA ASP A 6 9.66 17.54 -6.44
C ASP A 6 9.73 16.97 -5.01
N LEU A 7 9.05 15.81 -4.79
CA LEU A 7 9.03 15.16 -3.49
C LEU A 7 10.41 14.59 -3.17
N ASN A 8 11.00 15.05 -2.07
CA ASN A 8 12.28 14.57 -1.57
C ASN A 8 12.15 14.10 -0.13
N LEU A 9 12.78 12.97 0.20
CA LEU A 9 12.84 12.43 1.55
C LEU A 9 14.26 12.09 1.95
N PHE A 10 14.66 12.61 3.10
CA PHE A 10 15.88 12.20 3.79
C PHE A 10 15.52 11.46 5.08
N LEU A 11 16.14 10.31 5.32
CA LEU A 11 16.08 9.58 6.58
C LEU A 11 17.50 9.54 7.17
N GLY A 12 17.74 10.37 8.18
CA GLY A 12 19.10 10.69 8.61
C GLY A 12 19.89 11.30 7.44
N ASN A 13 21.05 10.75 7.15
CA ASN A 13 21.89 11.19 6.03
C ASN A 13 21.56 10.53 4.68
N LYS A 14 20.59 9.60 4.65
CA LYS A 14 20.26 8.89 3.41
C LYS A 14 19.15 9.60 2.64
N HIS A 15 19.42 9.99 1.38
CA HIS A 15 18.42 10.51 0.45
C HIS A 15 17.62 9.34 -0.15
N VAL A 16 16.43 9.07 0.41
CA VAL A 16 15.62 7.89 0.11
C VAL A 16 14.72 8.10 -1.10
N LEU A 17 14.15 9.31 -1.23
CA LEU A 17 13.34 9.70 -2.39
C LEU A 17 13.91 10.96 -3.00
N LYS A 18 14.10 10.97 -4.32
CA LYS A 18 14.77 12.03 -5.05
C LYS A 18 13.87 12.58 -6.15
N ASN A 19 13.33 13.80 -5.97
CA ASN A 19 12.56 14.54 -6.96
C ASN A 19 11.39 13.74 -7.56
N ILE A 20 10.56 13.09 -6.73
CA ILE A 20 9.42 12.32 -7.21
C ILE A 20 8.28 13.25 -7.58
N SER A 21 7.97 13.32 -8.88
CA SER A 21 6.83 14.06 -9.42
C SER A 21 5.88 13.09 -10.13
N LEU A 22 4.64 13.02 -9.66
CA LEU A 22 3.58 12.13 -10.12
C LEU A 22 2.27 12.89 -10.23
N SER A 23 1.44 12.52 -11.19
CA SER A 23 0.07 13.02 -11.33
C SER A 23 -0.85 11.84 -11.68
N ILE A 24 -1.73 11.50 -10.74
CA ILE A 24 -2.59 10.30 -10.80
C ILE A 24 -4.04 10.74 -10.67
N PRO A 25 -4.90 10.52 -11.69
CA PRO A 25 -6.32 10.75 -11.57
C PRO A 25 -6.93 9.87 -10.46
N VAL A 26 -7.79 10.44 -9.62
CA VAL A 26 -8.58 9.64 -8.67
C VAL A 26 -9.80 9.12 -9.43
N ARG A 27 -9.67 7.90 -9.90
CA ARG A 27 -10.70 7.15 -10.63
C ARG A 27 -10.53 5.66 -10.33
N GLY A 28 -11.46 4.80 -10.78
CA GLY A 28 -11.37 3.35 -10.61
C GLY A 28 -10.15 2.76 -11.30
N GLU A 29 -9.03 2.67 -10.57
CA GLU A 29 -7.76 2.19 -11.10
C GLU A 29 -6.94 1.52 -9.99
N ILE A 30 -6.27 0.41 -10.32
CA ILE A 30 -5.32 -0.28 -9.44
C ILE A 30 -3.92 -0.04 -9.97
N ILE A 31 -3.07 0.61 -9.18
CA ILE A 31 -1.70 0.96 -9.55
C ILE A 31 -0.72 0.18 -8.68
N GLY A 32 0.18 -0.57 -9.32
CA GLY A 32 1.29 -1.24 -8.65
C GLY A 32 2.45 -0.28 -8.38
N ILE A 33 3.04 -0.32 -7.19
CA ILE A 33 4.32 0.34 -6.88
C ILE A 33 5.36 -0.76 -6.76
N MET A 34 6.31 -0.81 -7.69
CA MET A 34 7.29 -1.87 -7.81
C MET A 34 8.71 -1.30 -7.88
N GLY A 35 9.69 -2.13 -7.53
CA GLY A 35 11.10 -1.76 -7.53
C GLY A 35 11.90 -2.59 -6.52
N PRO A 36 13.24 -2.49 -6.50
CA PRO A 36 14.09 -3.28 -5.62
C PRO A 36 13.84 -2.98 -4.14
N ASN A 37 14.40 -3.85 -3.26
CA ASN A 37 14.38 -3.58 -1.82
C ASN A 37 15.19 -2.31 -1.53
N GLY A 38 14.65 -1.45 -0.67
CA GLY A 38 15.27 -0.16 -0.38
C GLY A 38 15.03 0.93 -1.44
N ALA A 39 14.23 0.68 -2.47
CA ALA A 39 13.87 1.65 -3.52
C ALA A 39 13.06 2.87 -3.03
N GLY A 40 12.52 2.81 -1.81
CA GLY A 40 11.71 3.89 -1.24
C GLY A 40 10.19 3.72 -1.40
N LYS A 41 9.70 2.53 -1.78
CA LYS A 41 8.26 2.26 -2.03
C LYS A 41 7.36 2.60 -0.83
N SER A 42 7.60 1.98 0.32
CA SER A 42 6.84 2.28 1.56
C SER A 42 7.11 3.71 2.05
N SER A 43 8.33 4.21 1.83
CA SER A 43 8.68 5.59 2.16
C SER A 43 7.89 6.61 1.34
N LEU A 44 7.58 6.31 0.07
CA LEU A 44 6.72 7.16 -0.77
C LEU A 44 5.32 7.26 -0.16
N ILE A 45 4.68 6.12 0.16
CA ILE A 45 3.34 6.12 0.79
C ILE A 45 3.37 6.85 2.13
N LYS A 46 4.35 6.55 3.00
CA LYS A 46 4.51 7.19 4.32
C LYS A 46 4.73 8.70 4.23
N SER A 47 5.44 9.15 3.19
CA SER A 47 5.60 10.57 2.91
C SER A 47 4.29 11.23 2.46
N LEU A 48 3.47 10.53 1.66
CA LEU A 48 2.17 11.02 1.23
C LEU A 48 1.21 11.20 2.40
N ILE A 49 1.12 10.21 3.30
CA ILE A 49 0.21 10.26 4.45
C ILE A 49 0.75 11.10 5.62
N GLY A 50 2.00 11.60 5.53
CA GLY A 50 2.60 12.50 6.53
C GLY A 50 3.29 11.79 7.70
N GLU A 51 3.49 10.46 7.64
CA GLU A 51 4.32 9.75 8.64
C GLU A 51 5.80 10.14 8.52
N PHE A 52 6.26 10.42 7.29
CA PHE A 52 7.61 10.93 7.05
C PHE A 52 7.56 12.38 6.57
N ASN A 53 8.45 13.21 7.13
CA ASN A 53 8.55 14.61 6.77
C ASN A 53 9.36 14.76 5.47
N ALA A 54 8.67 14.69 4.34
CA ALA A 54 9.23 14.90 3.01
C ALA A 54 8.99 16.32 2.52
N THR A 55 9.97 16.90 1.83
CA THR A 55 9.84 18.21 1.15
C THR A 55 9.16 18.05 -0.21
N GLY A 56 8.76 19.15 -0.83
CA GLY A 56 8.01 19.17 -2.07
C GLY A 56 6.50 19.27 -1.87
N THR A 57 5.77 19.32 -2.97
CA THR A 57 4.31 19.49 -2.94
C THR A 57 3.60 18.12 -2.95
N LYS A 58 2.56 17.99 -2.12
CA LYS A 58 1.71 16.80 -2.04
C LYS A 58 0.25 17.24 -1.97
N LEU A 59 -0.52 16.92 -3.00
CA LEU A 59 -1.91 17.35 -3.13
C LEU A 59 -2.85 16.17 -3.38
N LEU A 60 -4.05 16.27 -2.83
CA LEU A 60 -5.21 15.48 -3.22
C LEU A 60 -6.35 16.45 -3.54
N HIS A 61 -6.91 16.37 -4.76
CA HIS A 61 -7.94 17.31 -5.25
C HIS A 61 -7.52 18.78 -5.12
N ASN A 62 -6.28 19.11 -5.53
CA ASN A 62 -5.68 20.44 -5.45
C ASN A 62 -5.58 21.04 -4.03
N LYS A 63 -5.74 20.22 -2.99
CA LYS A 63 -5.57 20.62 -1.59
C LYS A 63 -4.39 19.87 -0.96
N PRO A 64 -3.68 20.48 0.00
CA PRO A 64 -2.62 19.77 0.74
C PRO A 64 -3.12 18.41 1.26
N ILE A 65 -2.40 17.34 0.98
CA ILE A 65 -2.85 15.98 1.28
C ILE A 65 -3.10 15.77 2.79
N GLN A 66 -2.37 16.48 3.65
CA GLN A 66 -2.54 16.44 5.10
C GLN A 66 -3.94 16.90 5.55
N GLN A 67 -4.60 17.76 4.76
CA GLN A 67 -5.97 18.21 5.01
C GLN A 67 -7.01 17.25 4.43
N GLN A 68 -6.59 16.21 3.71
CA GLN A 68 -7.43 15.27 2.99
C GLN A 68 -7.28 13.83 3.50
N LEU A 69 -6.62 13.61 4.64
CA LEU A 69 -6.36 12.26 5.18
C LEU A 69 -7.64 11.49 5.51
N GLN A 70 -8.77 12.18 5.70
CA GLN A 70 -10.08 11.52 5.84
C GLN A 70 -10.53 10.76 4.59
N HIS A 71 -10.02 11.12 3.41
CA HIS A 71 -10.31 10.46 2.13
C HIS A 71 -9.31 9.36 1.78
N ILE A 72 -8.36 9.07 2.68
CA ILE A 72 -7.28 8.11 2.46
C ILE A 72 -7.34 7.00 3.50
N THR A 73 -7.22 5.77 3.04
CA THR A 73 -7.00 4.59 3.90
C THR A 73 -5.61 4.01 3.61
N TYR A 74 -4.87 3.69 4.67
CA TYR A 74 -3.57 3.06 4.58
C TYR A 74 -3.54 1.74 5.36
N ILE A 75 -3.03 0.68 4.70
CA ILE A 75 -2.71 -0.60 5.30
C ILE A 75 -1.19 -0.77 5.27
N PRO A 76 -0.50 -0.71 6.41
CA PRO A 76 0.94 -0.93 6.48
C PRO A 76 1.31 -2.41 6.31
N GLN A 77 2.54 -2.67 5.83
CA GLN A 77 3.11 -4.01 5.66
C GLN A 77 3.13 -4.83 6.97
N LYS A 78 3.46 -4.18 8.08
CA LYS A 78 3.35 -4.75 9.43
C LYS A 78 2.52 -3.78 10.24
N ALA A 79 1.29 -4.14 10.50
CA ALA A 79 0.55 -3.41 11.52
C ALA A 79 1.29 -3.64 12.84
N HIS A 80 1.83 -2.59 13.43
CA HIS A 80 2.23 -2.59 14.83
C HIS A 80 0.97 -2.64 15.68
N ILE A 81 0.23 -3.75 15.54
CA ILE A 81 -0.86 -4.05 16.44
C ILE A 81 -0.22 -4.72 17.64
N ASP A 82 -0.44 -4.13 18.78
CA ASP A 82 -0.14 -4.79 20.04
C ASP A 82 -1.03 -6.04 20.12
N LEU A 83 -0.44 -7.20 19.82
CA LEU A 83 -1.15 -8.47 19.85
C LEU A 83 -1.51 -8.90 21.27
N ASP A 84 -0.86 -8.34 22.27
CA ASP A 84 -1.16 -8.61 23.69
C ASP A 84 -2.42 -7.87 24.16
N PHE A 85 -2.88 -6.88 23.37
CA PHE A 85 -4.13 -6.20 23.66
C PHE A 85 -5.33 -7.11 23.35
N PRO A 86 -6.23 -7.39 24.33
CA PRO A 86 -7.34 -8.33 24.16
C PRO A 86 -8.47 -7.74 23.31
N ILE A 87 -8.27 -7.69 22.00
CA ILE A 87 -9.23 -7.17 21.02
C ILE A 87 -9.68 -8.29 20.08
N SER A 88 -10.98 -8.37 19.82
CA SER A 88 -11.54 -9.37 18.90
C SER A 88 -11.45 -8.93 17.44
N VAL A 89 -11.53 -9.91 16.54
CA VAL A 89 -11.60 -9.68 15.07
C VAL A 89 -12.69 -8.67 14.72
N GLU A 90 -13.89 -8.83 15.28
CA GLU A 90 -15.01 -7.90 15.05
C GLU A 90 -14.67 -6.48 15.45
N GLN A 91 -14.06 -6.29 16.61
CA GLN A 91 -13.68 -4.97 17.13
C GLN A 91 -12.60 -4.30 16.26
N VAL A 92 -11.60 -5.09 15.82
CA VAL A 92 -10.58 -4.57 14.89
C VAL A 92 -11.21 -4.12 13.58
N ILE A 93 -12.09 -4.94 12.97
CA ILE A 93 -12.73 -4.57 11.71
C ILE A 93 -13.60 -3.31 11.89
N LEU A 94 -14.42 -3.26 12.93
CA LEU A 94 -15.27 -2.09 13.24
C LEU A 94 -14.47 -0.82 13.49
N SER A 95 -13.23 -0.93 13.99
CA SER A 95 -12.39 0.27 14.19
C SER A 95 -12.11 1.03 12.89
N GLY A 96 -12.26 0.37 11.73
CA GLY A 96 -12.10 0.98 10.41
C GLY A 96 -13.13 2.08 10.10
N CYS A 97 -14.31 2.05 10.73
CA CYS A 97 -15.35 3.06 10.52
C CYS A 97 -15.48 4.09 11.66
N TYR A 98 -14.58 4.10 12.63
CA TYR A 98 -14.66 5.07 13.74
C TYR A 98 -14.51 6.53 13.31
N LYS A 99 -13.84 6.80 12.20
CA LYS A 99 -13.76 8.16 11.64
C LYS A 99 -15.15 8.70 11.26
N GLU A 100 -16.03 7.82 10.77
CA GLU A 100 -17.37 8.18 10.28
C GLU A 100 -18.40 8.18 11.40
N ILE A 101 -18.29 7.23 12.34
CA ILE A 101 -19.27 7.03 13.43
C ILE A 101 -18.92 7.87 14.67
N GLY A 102 -17.62 8.11 14.91
CA GLY A 102 -17.11 8.74 16.14
C GLY A 102 -16.77 7.70 17.22
N TRP A 103 -15.73 8.00 18.02
CA TRP A 103 -15.14 7.09 19.02
C TRP A 103 -16.10 6.63 20.12
N PHE A 104 -17.12 7.44 20.44
CA PHE A 104 -18.06 7.17 21.54
C PHE A 104 -19.42 6.70 21.06
N ARG A 105 -19.60 6.50 19.76
CA ARG A 105 -20.90 6.08 19.21
C ARG A 105 -20.88 4.59 18.89
N ARG A 106 -22.01 3.92 19.14
CA ARG A 106 -22.19 2.52 18.74
C ARG A 106 -22.32 2.40 17.23
N PRO A 107 -21.74 1.37 16.62
CA PRO A 107 -21.92 1.10 15.19
C PRO A 107 -23.39 1.04 14.83
N ASN A 108 -23.79 1.81 13.83
CA ASN A 108 -25.15 1.83 13.29
C ASN A 108 -25.47 0.53 12.52
N LYS A 109 -26.70 0.39 12.05
CA LYS A 109 -27.15 -0.79 11.30
C LYS A 109 -26.29 -1.02 10.05
N SER A 110 -26.03 0.03 9.28
CA SER A 110 -25.24 -0.04 8.04
C SER A 110 -23.83 -0.57 8.31
N ALA A 111 -23.13 -0.08 9.34
CA ALA A 111 -21.81 -0.57 9.71
C ALA A 111 -21.81 -2.04 10.13
N ARG A 112 -22.87 -2.47 10.84
CA ARG A 112 -23.02 -3.89 11.22
C ARG A 112 -23.31 -4.80 10.03
N ASP A 113 -24.11 -4.34 9.07
CA ASP A 113 -24.40 -5.09 7.86
C ASP A 113 -23.16 -5.19 6.97
N LYS A 114 -22.38 -4.10 6.83
CA LYS A 114 -21.08 -4.09 6.14
C LYS A 114 -20.06 -5.02 6.81
N LEU A 115 -20.01 -5.03 8.15
CA LEU A 115 -19.17 -5.96 8.91
C LEU A 115 -19.51 -7.41 8.58
N LYS A 116 -20.81 -7.79 8.64
CA LYS A 116 -21.27 -9.16 8.32
C LYS A 116 -20.85 -9.55 6.92
N GLN A 117 -21.04 -8.66 5.95
CA GLN A 117 -20.65 -8.88 4.57
C GLN A 117 -19.14 -9.12 4.44
N LEU A 118 -18.31 -8.28 5.07
CA LEU A 118 -16.84 -8.41 5.02
C LEU A 118 -16.36 -9.69 5.71
N LEU A 119 -16.97 -10.06 6.84
CA LEU A 119 -16.66 -11.33 7.51
C LEU A 119 -16.91 -12.53 6.59
N SER A 120 -18.06 -12.55 5.92
CA SER A 120 -18.42 -13.62 4.96
C SER A 120 -17.48 -13.62 3.76
N ASP A 121 -17.30 -12.49 3.12
CA ASP A 121 -16.50 -12.33 1.91
C ASP A 121 -15.03 -12.73 2.08
N LEU A 122 -14.48 -12.48 3.27
CA LEU A 122 -13.09 -12.78 3.61
C LEU A 122 -12.95 -14.09 4.42
N LYS A 123 -14.02 -14.85 4.56
CA LYS A 123 -14.07 -16.13 5.31
C LYS A 123 -13.54 -15.97 6.75
N LEU A 124 -14.03 -14.95 7.45
CA LEU A 124 -13.66 -14.62 8.83
C LEU A 124 -14.80 -14.89 9.84
N GLU A 125 -15.96 -15.41 9.40
CA GLU A 125 -17.15 -15.57 10.24
C GLU A 125 -16.89 -16.41 11.48
N SER A 126 -16.20 -17.55 11.32
CA SER A 126 -15.85 -18.45 12.42
C SER A 126 -14.82 -17.88 13.38
N LEU A 127 -14.13 -16.79 12.98
CA LEU A 127 -13.09 -16.11 13.76
C LEU A 127 -13.60 -14.83 14.40
N ARG A 128 -14.84 -14.44 14.15
CA ARG A 128 -15.43 -13.14 14.54
C ARG A 128 -15.14 -12.72 15.97
N HIS A 129 -15.29 -13.66 16.92
CA HIS A 129 -15.16 -13.42 18.36
C HIS A 129 -13.79 -13.83 18.91
N ARG A 130 -12.89 -14.37 18.08
CA ARG A 130 -11.53 -14.70 18.50
C ARG A 130 -10.71 -13.43 18.73
N GLN A 131 -9.73 -13.52 19.60
CA GLN A 131 -8.73 -12.46 19.77
C GLN A 131 -7.75 -12.49 18.59
N ILE A 132 -7.23 -11.31 18.21
CA ILE A 132 -6.28 -11.21 17.09
C ILE A 132 -4.96 -11.93 17.37
N SER A 133 -4.56 -12.09 18.63
CA SER A 133 -3.40 -12.87 19.08
C SER A 133 -3.49 -14.36 18.72
N GLU A 134 -4.71 -14.90 18.53
CA GLU A 134 -4.95 -16.31 18.23
C GLU A 134 -4.92 -16.59 16.71
N LEU A 135 -4.73 -15.57 15.89
CA LEU A 135 -4.82 -15.68 14.45
C LEU A 135 -3.48 -16.07 13.82
N SER A 136 -3.54 -16.89 12.74
CA SER A 136 -2.39 -17.04 11.85
C SER A 136 -2.08 -15.72 11.12
N GLY A 137 -0.85 -15.55 10.61
CA GLY A 137 -0.46 -14.35 9.88
C GLY A 137 -1.40 -14.03 8.70
N GLY A 138 -1.82 -15.05 7.94
CA GLY A 138 -2.76 -14.86 6.83
C GLY A 138 -4.17 -14.51 7.29
N GLN A 139 -4.64 -15.05 8.43
CA GLN A 139 -5.93 -14.65 9.01
C GLN A 139 -5.89 -13.20 9.49
N LEU A 140 -4.83 -12.81 10.20
CA LEU A 140 -4.63 -11.43 10.65
C LEU A 140 -4.59 -10.46 9.45
N GLN A 141 -3.87 -10.82 8.38
CA GLN A 141 -3.82 -9.97 7.17
C GLN A 141 -5.23 -9.75 6.58
N ARG A 142 -6.06 -10.80 6.49
CA ARG A 142 -7.46 -10.65 6.03
C ARG A 142 -8.28 -9.73 6.95
N VAL A 143 -8.05 -9.79 8.26
CA VAL A 143 -8.71 -8.90 9.23
C VAL A 143 -8.28 -7.45 9.01
N LEU A 144 -7.00 -7.17 8.75
CA LEU A 144 -6.49 -5.83 8.47
C LEU A 144 -7.06 -5.27 7.17
N VAL A 145 -7.16 -6.10 6.13
CA VAL A 145 -7.83 -5.70 4.89
C VAL A 145 -9.32 -5.43 5.14
N ALA A 146 -10.03 -6.31 5.89
CA ALA A 146 -11.42 -6.08 6.24
C ALA A 146 -11.61 -4.75 6.99
N ARG A 147 -10.72 -4.42 7.93
CA ARG A 147 -10.71 -3.14 8.65
C ARG A 147 -10.59 -1.95 7.70
N ALA A 148 -9.68 -2.02 6.74
CA ALA A 148 -9.51 -0.96 5.75
C ALA A 148 -10.73 -0.79 4.85
N LEU A 149 -11.37 -1.90 4.47
CA LEU A 149 -12.59 -1.90 3.67
C LEU A 149 -13.83 -1.40 4.43
N MET A 150 -13.77 -1.31 5.75
CA MET A 150 -14.83 -0.66 6.55
C MET A 150 -14.91 0.84 6.28
N SER A 151 -13.78 1.51 6.00
CA SER A 151 -13.76 2.95 5.67
C SER A 151 -14.34 3.21 4.26
N GLU A 152 -14.83 4.43 4.03
CA GLU A 152 -15.33 4.92 2.73
C GLU A 152 -14.36 5.93 2.13
N SER A 153 -13.12 5.51 1.91
CA SER A 153 -12.10 6.36 1.33
C SER A 153 -12.17 6.42 -0.20
N GLU A 154 -11.56 7.45 -0.78
CA GLU A 154 -11.41 7.60 -2.23
C GLU A 154 -10.09 7.02 -2.72
N VAL A 155 -9.07 7.02 -1.85
CA VAL A 155 -7.73 6.52 -2.14
C VAL A 155 -7.33 5.48 -1.10
N TYR A 156 -6.83 4.35 -1.56
CA TYR A 156 -6.35 3.25 -0.74
C TYR A 156 -4.87 3.01 -1.01
N PHE A 157 -4.05 3.06 0.02
CA PHE A 157 -2.65 2.65 -0.01
C PHE A 157 -2.49 1.33 0.71
N LEU A 158 -1.97 0.31 0.02
CA LEU A 158 -1.75 -1.02 0.56
C LEU A 158 -0.26 -1.38 0.44
N ASP A 159 0.41 -1.51 1.58
CA ASP A 159 1.83 -1.84 1.63
C ASP A 159 2.00 -3.35 1.81
N GLU A 160 2.29 -4.05 0.70
CA GLU A 160 2.47 -5.51 0.63
C GLU A 160 1.31 -6.32 1.24
N PRO A 161 0.06 -6.11 0.82
CA PRO A 161 -1.12 -6.72 1.46
C PRO A 161 -1.20 -8.24 1.31
N PHE A 162 -0.34 -8.85 0.50
CA PHE A 162 -0.35 -10.29 0.18
C PHE A 162 0.77 -11.08 0.86
N VAL A 163 1.62 -10.43 1.64
CA VAL A 163 2.74 -11.11 2.31
C VAL A 163 2.24 -12.07 3.38
N GLY A 164 2.73 -13.34 3.29
CA GLY A 164 2.42 -14.36 4.28
C GLY A 164 1.02 -14.95 4.21
N ILE A 165 0.31 -14.77 3.09
CA ILE A 165 -1.02 -15.35 2.86
C ILE A 165 -0.98 -16.43 1.78
N ASP A 166 -1.91 -17.36 1.85
CA ASP A 166 -2.12 -18.39 0.83
C ASP A 166 -2.82 -17.82 -0.43
N PHE A 167 -2.69 -18.53 -1.54
CA PHE A 167 -3.28 -18.14 -2.82
C PHE A 167 -4.80 -17.90 -2.75
N SER A 168 -5.52 -18.68 -1.95
CA SER A 168 -6.98 -18.53 -1.84
C SER A 168 -7.34 -17.23 -1.13
N SER A 169 -6.60 -16.86 -0.09
CA SER A 169 -6.74 -15.59 0.63
C SER A 169 -6.37 -14.39 -0.24
N GLU A 170 -5.29 -14.51 -1.02
CA GLU A 170 -4.89 -13.48 -1.98
C GLU A 170 -6.00 -13.20 -2.99
N LYS A 171 -6.60 -14.26 -3.58
CA LYS A 171 -7.71 -14.12 -4.52
C LYS A 171 -8.93 -13.43 -3.91
N LEU A 172 -9.28 -13.76 -2.66
CA LEU A 172 -10.38 -13.09 -1.96
C LEU A 172 -10.12 -11.60 -1.76
N ILE A 173 -8.90 -11.23 -1.35
CA ILE A 173 -8.49 -9.84 -1.17
C ILE A 173 -8.54 -9.11 -2.51
N MET A 174 -7.97 -9.69 -3.59
CA MET A 174 -8.00 -9.08 -4.92
C MET A 174 -9.42 -8.85 -5.42
N THR A 175 -10.33 -9.80 -5.22
CA THR A 175 -11.75 -9.61 -5.56
C THR A 175 -12.34 -8.37 -4.87
N LYS A 176 -11.97 -8.11 -3.61
CA LYS A 176 -12.44 -6.90 -2.90
C LYS A 176 -11.79 -5.62 -3.41
N ILE A 177 -10.53 -5.66 -3.77
CA ILE A 177 -9.81 -4.55 -4.39
C ILE A 177 -10.42 -4.21 -5.77
N GLU A 178 -10.76 -5.21 -6.57
CA GLU A 178 -11.47 -5.04 -7.84
C GLU A 178 -12.85 -4.36 -7.64
N ASN A 179 -13.58 -4.75 -6.60
CA ASN A 179 -14.86 -4.10 -6.28
C ASN A 179 -14.68 -2.61 -5.93
N LEU A 180 -13.60 -2.25 -5.20
CA LEU A 180 -13.27 -0.85 -4.94
C LEU A 180 -12.97 -0.08 -6.24
N LYS A 181 -12.20 -0.69 -7.16
CA LYS A 181 -11.94 -0.13 -8.48
C LYS A 181 -13.24 0.14 -9.24
N GLN A 182 -14.17 -0.82 -9.26
CA GLN A 182 -15.48 -0.66 -9.91
C GLN A 182 -16.31 0.46 -9.28
N GLN A 183 -16.11 0.76 -8.00
CA GLN A 183 -16.71 1.89 -7.30
C GLN A 183 -16.02 3.23 -7.57
N GLY A 184 -15.06 3.27 -8.49
CA GLY A 184 -14.33 4.49 -8.85
C GLY A 184 -13.20 4.88 -7.89
N LYS A 185 -12.78 3.99 -6.98
CA LYS A 185 -11.70 4.26 -6.02
C LYS A 185 -10.32 4.11 -6.67
N LEU A 186 -9.35 4.89 -6.22
CA LEU A 186 -7.95 4.74 -6.60
C LEU A 186 -7.23 3.86 -5.58
N ILE A 187 -6.58 2.80 -6.05
CA ILE A 187 -5.85 1.87 -5.20
C ILE A 187 -4.38 1.83 -5.62
N LEU A 188 -3.46 2.13 -4.71
CA LEU A 188 -2.02 1.97 -4.90
C LEU A 188 -1.54 0.81 -4.02
N ILE A 189 -0.90 -0.19 -4.66
CA ILE A 189 -0.44 -1.41 -3.98
C ILE A 189 1.06 -1.56 -4.16
N ILE A 190 1.81 -1.61 -3.07
CA ILE A 190 3.20 -2.06 -3.12
C ILE A 190 3.21 -3.57 -3.28
N HIS A 191 3.91 -4.04 -4.30
CA HIS A 191 4.02 -5.46 -4.60
C HIS A 191 5.43 -5.78 -5.10
N HIS A 192 5.90 -7.00 -4.82
CA HIS A 192 7.25 -7.42 -5.19
C HIS A 192 7.26 -8.56 -6.25
N ASP A 193 6.12 -9.24 -6.45
CA ASP A 193 5.99 -10.32 -7.43
C ASP A 193 5.68 -9.74 -8.83
N LEU A 194 6.72 -9.71 -9.68
CA LEU A 194 6.61 -9.23 -11.06
C LEU A 194 5.72 -10.13 -11.93
N SER A 195 5.60 -11.42 -11.60
CA SER A 195 4.83 -12.37 -12.41
C SER A 195 3.34 -12.08 -12.45
N LYS A 196 2.81 -11.47 -11.39
CA LYS A 196 1.39 -11.11 -11.24
C LYS A 196 1.09 -9.67 -11.68
N ALA A 197 2.12 -8.89 -11.97
CA ALA A 197 2.00 -7.44 -12.18
C ALA A 197 0.98 -7.08 -13.27
N LYS A 198 1.06 -7.75 -14.43
CA LYS A 198 0.14 -7.51 -15.56
C LYS A 198 -1.30 -7.92 -15.28
N GLN A 199 -1.50 -8.92 -14.42
CA GLN A 199 -2.82 -9.41 -14.06
C GLN A 199 -3.52 -8.50 -13.05
N TYR A 200 -2.75 -7.90 -12.11
CA TYR A 200 -3.31 -7.20 -10.97
C TYR A 200 -3.41 -5.68 -11.17
N PHE A 201 -2.54 -5.11 -12.01
CA PHE A 201 -2.39 -3.66 -12.10
C PHE A 201 -2.74 -3.13 -13.48
N ASP A 202 -3.53 -2.06 -13.51
CA ASP A 202 -3.80 -1.30 -14.74
C ASP A 202 -2.56 -0.51 -15.14
N ARG A 203 -1.90 0.10 -14.17
CA ARG A 203 -0.68 0.89 -14.35
C ARG A 203 0.33 0.57 -13.27
N ILE A 204 1.60 0.88 -13.52
CA ILE A 204 2.69 0.60 -12.60
C ILE A 204 3.59 1.83 -12.45
N ILE A 205 3.96 2.09 -11.21
CA ILE A 205 5.04 3.00 -10.80
C ILE A 205 6.28 2.13 -10.56
N LEU A 206 7.30 2.29 -11.40
CA LEU A 206 8.62 1.71 -11.15
C LEU A 206 9.47 2.73 -10.41
N LEU A 207 9.91 2.36 -9.20
CA LEU A 207 10.63 3.23 -8.28
C LEU A 207 11.99 2.63 -7.91
N ASN A 208 13.03 3.46 -7.98
CA ASN A 208 14.34 3.17 -7.40
C ASN A 208 14.98 4.48 -6.94
N GLN A 209 14.61 4.95 -5.74
CA GLN A 209 14.91 6.27 -5.16
C GLN A 209 14.39 7.45 -6.01
N THR A 210 14.32 7.29 -7.32
CA THR A 210 13.71 8.18 -8.30
C THR A 210 12.57 7.46 -9.00
N LEU A 211 11.66 8.22 -9.59
CA LEU A 211 10.67 7.67 -10.52
C LEU A 211 11.38 7.19 -11.78
N ARG A 212 11.32 5.89 -12.08
CA ARG A 212 11.90 5.30 -13.29
C ARG A 212 10.89 5.21 -14.42
N TYR A 213 9.65 4.86 -14.07
CA TYR A 213 8.55 4.79 -15.02
C TYR A 213 7.22 4.95 -14.29
N PHE A 214 6.24 5.51 -14.99
CA PHE A 214 4.85 5.50 -14.57
C PHE A 214 3.94 5.42 -15.81
N GLY A 215 3.23 4.35 -15.97
CA GLY A 215 2.36 4.13 -17.11
C GLY A 215 1.74 2.74 -17.13
N ASP A 216 1.35 2.30 -18.32
CA ASP A 216 0.70 1.02 -18.56
C ASP A 216 1.50 -0.17 -18.00
N SER A 217 0.79 -1.18 -17.48
CA SER A 217 1.42 -2.35 -16.86
C SER A 217 2.20 -3.22 -17.84
N GLU A 218 1.75 -3.32 -19.10
CA GLU A 218 2.44 -4.08 -20.15
C GLU A 218 3.81 -3.46 -20.47
N GLU A 219 3.84 -2.13 -20.65
CA GLU A 219 5.08 -1.40 -20.93
C GLU A 219 6.03 -1.41 -19.73
N ALA A 220 5.49 -1.24 -18.50
CA ALA A 220 6.29 -1.31 -17.29
C ALA A 220 7.03 -2.64 -17.13
N MET A 221 6.42 -3.75 -17.55
CA MET A 221 6.99 -5.10 -17.49
C MET A 221 7.87 -5.45 -18.68
N SER A 222 8.24 -4.49 -19.51
CA SER A 222 9.24 -4.70 -20.57
C SER A 222 10.64 -4.93 -19.98
N VAL A 223 11.46 -5.75 -20.63
CA VAL A 223 12.83 -6.05 -20.19
C VAL A 223 13.66 -4.78 -20.00
N THR A 224 13.50 -3.79 -20.89
CA THR A 224 14.20 -2.50 -20.81
C THR A 224 13.87 -1.77 -19.50
N ARG A 225 12.59 -1.58 -19.20
CA ARG A 225 12.14 -0.86 -17.98
C ARG A 225 12.56 -1.58 -16.68
N LEU A 226 12.46 -2.91 -16.68
CA LEU A 226 12.90 -3.72 -15.54
C LEU A 226 14.41 -3.60 -15.32
N ASN A 227 15.22 -3.70 -16.39
CA ASN A 227 16.68 -3.52 -16.30
C ASN A 227 17.04 -2.12 -15.79
N GLU A 228 16.44 -1.06 -16.31
CA GLU A 228 16.63 0.32 -15.85
C GLU A 228 16.28 0.50 -14.37
N THR A 229 15.31 -0.25 -13.87
CA THR A 229 14.83 -0.11 -12.49
C THR A 229 15.62 -0.96 -11.50
N PHE A 230 15.91 -2.23 -11.85
CA PHE A 230 16.46 -3.22 -10.92
C PHE A 230 17.97 -3.39 -11.03
N MET A 231 18.59 -3.12 -12.21
CA MET A 231 20.03 -3.33 -12.43
C MET A 231 20.86 -2.03 -12.31
N SER A 232 20.25 -0.86 -12.21
CA SER A 232 20.95 0.45 -12.23
C SER A 232 21.57 0.87 -10.90
N SER A 233 21.93 -0.04 -9.99
CA SER A 233 22.49 0.36 -8.68
C SER A 233 23.52 -0.56 -8.07
N THR A 234 24.35 -1.25 -8.89
CA THR A 234 25.62 -1.82 -8.36
C THR A 234 26.62 -1.90 -9.50
N ASP A 235 27.61 -1.04 -9.43
CA ASP A 235 28.93 -1.04 -10.05
C ASP A 235 29.26 0.20 -10.91
N CYS A 236 29.33 1.38 -10.26
CA CYS A 236 30.20 2.43 -10.70
C CYS A 236 30.58 3.34 -9.52
N SER A 237 31.31 2.80 -8.54
CA SER A 237 32.10 3.62 -7.61
C SER A 237 33.01 2.71 -6.77
N ASP A 238 34.06 2.18 -7.34
CA ASP A 238 35.41 2.18 -6.78
C ASP A 238 36.44 1.70 -7.81
N PRO A 239 37.22 2.57 -8.47
CA PRO A 239 38.35 2.16 -9.31
C PRO A 239 39.58 1.70 -8.51
N SER A 240 39.56 1.70 -7.17
CA SER A 240 40.70 1.49 -6.30
C SER A 240 40.94 0.04 -5.85
N GLN A 241 40.16 -0.96 -6.31
CA GLN A 241 40.41 -2.37 -5.96
C GLN A 241 40.81 -3.26 -7.16
N ARG A 242 41.40 -2.68 -8.21
CA ARG A 242 42.08 -3.43 -9.27
C ARG A 242 43.61 -3.45 -9.07
N SER A 243 44.08 -3.91 -7.94
CA SER A 243 45.49 -4.27 -7.79
C SER A 243 45.62 -5.27 -6.63
N ASN A 244 45.59 -6.53 -6.94
CA ASN A 244 46.26 -7.63 -6.26
C ASN A 244 45.57 -8.99 -6.56
N ILE A 245 45.66 -9.43 -7.84
CA ILE A 245 45.73 -10.87 -8.13
C ILE A 245 46.79 -11.00 -9.21
N THR A 246 48.05 -11.24 -8.76
CA THR A 246 49.11 -11.77 -9.58
C THR A 246 49.62 -13.00 -8.88
N CYS A 247 49.73 -14.08 -9.65
CA CYS A 247 50.25 -15.43 -9.41
C CYS A 247 49.30 -16.40 -8.73
#